data_b1c771193fa338fa4fd21297bbfee934
#
_entry.id   b1c771193fa338fa4fd21297bbfee934
#
_cell.length_a   1.000
_cell.length_b   1.000
_cell.length_c   1.000
_cell.angle_alpha   90.00
_cell.angle_beta   90.00
_cell.angle_gamma   90.00
#
_symmetry.space_group_name_H-M   'P 1'
#
loop_
_entity.id
_entity.type
_entity.pdbx_description
1 polymer ?
#
loop_
_entity_poly.entity_id
_entity_poly.type
_entity_poly.pdbx_seq_one_letter_code
_entity_poly.pdbx_strand_id
1 'polypeptide(L)'
;EIQRLIGRSLRSVVEMESLGERTFFVDCDVIQADGGTRTAAITGSCIALGLAMKKLVEMNQMGRVFLKDYVAATSVGIVEGLPALDLSYIEDSQAEVDMNVVMDGAGGLIEIQGTAETKSFTRQQMDDLLNLAALGIRKLIEIQKEILGIEIRSKPEA
;
A
#
# COMPACT_ATOMS: atom_id res chain seq x y z
N GLU A 1 -0.50 6.51 -14.71
CA GLU A 1 -0.12 5.22 -14.11
C GLU A 1 -0.27 5.24 -12.59
N ILE A 2 0.38 6.19 -11.87
CA ILE A 2 0.34 6.30 -10.41
C ILE A 2 -1.10 6.46 -9.89
N GLN A 3 -1.91 7.31 -10.52
CA GLN A 3 -3.32 7.49 -10.16
C GLN A 3 -4.11 6.17 -10.22
N ARG A 4 -3.87 5.34 -11.23
CA ARG A 4 -4.54 4.04 -11.36
C ARG A 4 -4.10 3.06 -10.28
N LEU A 5 -2.82 3.06 -9.95
CA LEU A 5 -2.24 2.23 -8.91
C LEU A 5 -2.86 2.55 -7.54
N ILE A 6 -2.85 3.83 -7.13
CA ILE A 6 -3.46 4.28 -5.87
C ILE A 6 -4.95 3.96 -5.85
N GLY A 7 -5.69 4.33 -6.90
CA GLY A 7 -7.13 4.10 -6.98
C GLY A 7 -7.51 2.61 -6.93
N ARG A 8 -6.73 1.72 -7.55
CA ARG A 8 -6.95 0.27 -7.50
C ARG A 8 -6.70 -0.27 -6.11
N SER A 9 -5.59 0.14 -5.50
CA SER A 9 -5.22 -0.26 -4.14
C SER A 9 -6.28 0.13 -3.11
N LEU A 10 -6.76 1.37 -3.15
CA LEU A 10 -7.82 1.83 -2.24
C LEU A 10 -9.14 1.10 -2.47
N ARG A 11 -9.56 0.92 -3.73
CA ARG A 11 -10.81 0.19 -4.04
C ARG A 11 -10.79 -1.26 -3.58
N SER A 12 -9.63 -1.90 -3.50
CA SER A 12 -9.53 -3.28 -3.02
C SER A 12 -9.90 -3.42 -1.55
N VAL A 13 -9.75 -2.36 -0.74
CA VAL A 13 -10.00 -2.37 0.71
C VAL A 13 -11.19 -1.53 1.15
N VAL A 14 -11.93 -0.95 0.21
CA VAL A 14 -13.13 -0.15 0.49
C VAL A 14 -14.38 -0.95 0.11
N GLU A 15 -15.42 -0.85 0.94
CA GLU A 15 -16.77 -1.36 0.63
C GLU A 15 -17.48 -0.39 -0.33
N MET A 16 -17.17 -0.50 -1.62
CA MET A 16 -17.63 0.44 -2.65
C MET A 16 -19.17 0.57 -2.71
N GLU A 17 -19.88 -0.54 -2.57
CA GLU A 17 -21.35 -0.56 -2.59
C GLU A 17 -21.96 0.23 -1.41
N SER A 18 -21.29 0.19 -0.25
CA SER A 18 -21.75 0.86 0.96
C SER A 18 -21.50 2.39 0.94
N LEU A 19 -20.60 2.86 0.08
CA LEU A 19 -20.33 4.30 -0.08
C LEU A 19 -21.51 5.07 -0.66
N GLY A 20 -22.37 4.41 -1.46
CA GLY A 20 -23.46 5.06 -2.20
C GLY A 20 -22.90 6.05 -3.25
N GLU A 21 -23.57 7.17 -3.43
CA GLU A 21 -23.23 8.17 -4.46
C GLU A 21 -22.11 9.17 -4.01
N ARG A 22 -21.29 8.80 -3.03
CA ARG A 22 -20.19 9.65 -2.55
C ARG A 22 -18.96 9.52 -3.42
N THR A 23 -18.28 10.64 -3.61
CA THR A 23 -16.97 10.69 -4.27
C THR A 23 -15.92 11.21 -3.28
N PHE A 24 -14.81 10.50 -3.17
CA PHE A 24 -13.63 10.95 -2.46
C PHE A 24 -12.54 11.33 -3.47
N PHE A 25 -12.02 12.53 -3.35
CA PHE A 25 -10.83 12.98 -4.05
C PHE A 25 -9.64 12.80 -3.12
N VAL A 26 -8.61 12.12 -3.61
CA VAL A 26 -7.38 11.86 -2.86
C VAL A 26 -6.23 12.49 -3.63
N ASP A 27 -5.67 13.55 -3.06
CA ASP A 27 -4.52 14.24 -3.62
C ASP A 27 -3.26 13.81 -2.88
N CYS A 28 -2.23 13.43 -3.64
CA CYS A 28 -0.95 12.99 -3.11
C CYS A 28 0.14 13.97 -3.55
N ASP A 29 0.58 14.82 -2.61
CA ASP A 29 1.60 15.82 -2.85
C ASP A 29 2.94 15.35 -2.27
N VAL A 30 3.98 15.32 -3.10
CA VAL A 30 5.33 14.93 -2.69
C VAL A 30 6.10 16.17 -2.24
N ILE A 31 6.18 16.39 -0.93
CA ILE A 31 6.89 17.54 -0.36
C ILE A 31 8.40 17.33 -0.42
N GLN A 32 8.85 16.11 -0.11
CA GLN A 32 10.24 15.70 -0.19
C GLN A 32 10.31 14.29 -0.78
N ALA A 33 11.02 14.15 -1.89
CA ALA A 33 11.19 12.87 -2.58
C ALA A 33 12.51 12.19 -2.14
N ASP A 34 12.42 10.86 -2.04
CA ASP A 34 13.51 9.91 -2.05
C ASP A 34 13.01 8.69 -2.83
N GLY A 35 13.47 7.47 -2.59
CA GLY A 35 12.86 6.25 -3.16
C GLY A 35 11.44 6.01 -2.64
N GLY A 36 10.64 5.21 -3.36
CA GLY A 36 9.35 4.70 -2.88
C GLY A 36 8.21 5.71 -2.80
N THR A 37 8.23 6.82 -3.56
CA THR A 37 7.15 7.82 -3.50
C THR A 37 5.78 7.26 -3.88
N ARG A 38 5.71 6.32 -4.82
CA ARG A 38 4.47 5.65 -5.25
C ARG A 38 3.88 4.78 -4.13
N THR A 39 4.72 4.01 -3.46
CA THR A 39 4.33 3.13 -2.36
C THR A 39 3.93 3.91 -1.12
N ALA A 40 4.66 4.99 -0.80
CA ALA A 40 4.30 5.92 0.26
C ALA A 40 2.94 6.59 0.01
N ALA A 41 2.65 6.98 -1.25
CA ALA A 41 1.36 7.55 -1.63
C ALA A 41 0.20 6.58 -1.39
N ILE A 42 0.35 5.28 -1.69
CA ILE A 42 -0.69 4.27 -1.41
C ILE A 42 -0.93 4.14 0.09
N THR A 43 0.14 3.97 0.87
CA THR A 43 0.07 3.79 2.32
C THR A 43 -0.55 5.01 3.02
N GLY A 44 -0.12 6.21 2.65
CA GLY A 44 -0.65 7.47 3.17
C GLY A 44 -2.09 7.73 2.76
N SER A 45 -2.47 7.41 1.52
CA SER A 45 -3.83 7.54 1.02
C SER A 45 -4.84 6.68 1.79
N CYS A 46 -4.45 5.48 2.21
CA CYS A 46 -5.29 4.61 3.05
C CYS A 46 -5.59 5.29 4.39
N ILE A 47 -4.59 5.90 5.03
CA ILE A 47 -4.77 6.65 6.28
C ILE A 47 -5.67 7.87 6.06
N ALA A 48 -5.38 8.67 5.05
CA ALA A 48 -6.14 9.88 4.75
C ALA A 48 -7.62 9.57 4.48
N LEU A 49 -7.90 8.53 3.70
CA LEU A 49 -9.26 8.07 3.41
C LEU A 49 -9.97 7.58 4.68
N GLY A 50 -9.29 6.80 5.51
CA GLY A 50 -9.83 6.32 6.79
C GLY A 50 -10.16 7.47 7.74
N LEU A 51 -9.29 8.46 7.87
CA LEU A 51 -9.53 9.68 8.67
C LEU A 51 -10.70 10.50 8.12
N ALA A 52 -10.81 10.66 6.80
CA ALA A 52 -11.93 11.34 6.17
C ALA A 52 -13.27 10.65 6.47
N MET A 53 -13.32 9.32 6.37
CA MET A 53 -14.51 8.55 6.71
C MET A 53 -14.85 8.67 8.21
N LYS A 54 -13.87 8.62 9.11
CA LYS A 54 -14.09 8.87 10.56
C LYS A 54 -14.71 10.22 10.79
N LYS A 55 -14.19 11.24 10.12
CA LYS A 55 -14.75 12.60 10.25
C LYS A 55 -16.19 12.70 9.79
N LEU A 56 -16.54 12.04 8.68
CA LEU A 56 -17.94 11.98 8.22
C LEU A 56 -18.84 11.23 9.19
N VAL A 57 -18.37 10.20 9.87
CA VAL A 57 -19.10 9.50 10.92
C VAL A 57 -19.34 10.43 12.12
N GLU A 58 -18.33 11.14 12.60
CA GLU A 58 -18.44 12.12 13.68
C GLU A 58 -19.46 13.23 13.36
N MET A 59 -19.54 13.62 12.08
CA MET A 59 -20.49 14.63 11.59
C MET A 59 -21.89 14.08 11.31
N ASN A 60 -22.17 12.81 11.61
CA ASN A 60 -23.43 12.11 11.27
C ASN A 60 -23.76 12.11 9.76
N GLN A 61 -22.75 12.22 8.90
CA GLN A 61 -22.93 12.18 7.44
C GLN A 61 -22.64 10.78 6.87
N MET A 62 -22.13 9.86 7.69
CA MET A 62 -21.85 8.47 7.36
C MET A 62 -22.15 7.59 8.57
N GLY A 63 -22.76 6.43 8.34
CA GLY A 63 -23.15 5.54 9.44
C GLY A 63 -21.97 4.82 10.12
N ARG A 64 -20.92 4.52 9.36
CA ARG A 64 -19.69 3.90 9.84
C ARG A 64 -18.56 4.10 8.81
N VAL A 65 -17.36 3.75 9.19
CA VAL A 65 -16.23 3.65 8.24
C VAL A 65 -16.43 2.44 7.32
N PHE A 66 -16.27 2.63 6.03
CA PHE A 66 -16.46 1.60 5.00
C PHE A 66 -15.13 1.00 4.50
N LEU A 67 -14.14 0.90 5.37
CA LEU A 67 -12.94 0.09 5.10
C LEU A 67 -13.19 -1.35 5.54
N LYS A 68 -12.91 -2.30 4.65
CA LYS A 68 -12.98 -3.75 4.92
C LYS A 68 -11.62 -4.36 5.25
N ASP A 69 -10.53 -3.64 4.97
CA ASP A 69 -9.17 -3.98 5.34
C ASP A 69 -8.25 -2.74 5.24
N TYR A 70 -7.00 -2.89 5.65
CA TYR A 70 -5.92 -1.94 5.42
C TYR A 70 -5.20 -2.26 4.12
N VAL A 71 -4.52 -1.28 3.54
CA VAL A 71 -3.62 -1.50 2.41
C VAL A 71 -2.35 -0.68 2.59
N ALA A 72 -1.22 -1.32 2.38
CA ALA A 72 0.07 -0.66 2.37
C ALA A 72 0.95 -1.19 1.25
N ALA A 73 1.98 -0.44 0.93
CA ALA A 73 2.91 -0.76 -0.12
C ALA A 73 4.34 -0.40 0.27
N THR A 74 5.30 -1.15 -0.27
CA THR A 74 6.73 -0.85 -0.14
C THR A 74 7.47 -1.21 -1.41
N SER A 75 8.65 -0.61 -1.60
CA SER A 75 9.61 -1.06 -2.60
C SER A 75 10.52 -2.14 -2.02
N VAL A 76 10.93 -3.06 -2.86
CA VAL A 76 11.97 -4.05 -2.60
C VAL A 76 12.81 -4.21 -3.86
N GLY A 77 14.06 -4.61 -3.72
CA GLY A 77 14.90 -4.81 -4.89
C GLY A 77 16.14 -5.64 -4.61
N ILE A 78 16.94 -5.84 -5.64
CA ILE A 78 18.26 -6.46 -5.52
C ILE A 78 19.30 -5.37 -5.77
N VAL A 79 20.10 -5.09 -4.77
CA VAL A 79 21.17 -4.09 -4.80
C VAL A 79 22.48 -4.80 -4.46
N GLU A 80 23.48 -4.72 -5.34
CA GLU A 80 24.75 -5.42 -5.18
C GLU A 80 24.61 -6.93 -4.92
N GLY A 81 23.60 -7.55 -5.55
CA GLY A 81 23.30 -8.97 -5.42
C GLY A 81 22.52 -9.36 -4.14
N LEU A 82 22.15 -8.40 -3.28
CA LEU A 82 21.45 -8.63 -2.02
C LEU A 82 20.02 -8.07 -2.06
N PRO A 83 19.02 -8.78 -1.48
CA PRO A 83 17.68 -8.24 -1.31
C PRO A 83 17.69 -7.04 -0.35
N ALA A 84 17.03 -5.96 -0.75
CA ALA A 84 16.87 -4.74 0.03
C ALA A 84 15.38 -4.37 0.15
N LEU A 85 15.01 -3.78 1.29
CA LEU A 85 13.66 -3.33 1.60
C LEU A 85 13.65 -1.81 1.70
N ASP A 86 12.59 -1.20 1.13
CA ASP A 86 12.37 0.24 1.20
C ASP A 86 13.54 1.02 0.60
N LEU A 87 13.75 0.83 -0.70
CA LEU A 87 14.89 1.37 -1.42
C LEU A 87 14.93 2.90 -1.34
N SER A 88 16.06 3.46 -0.90
CA SER A 88 16.37 4.87 -1.10
C SER A 88 16.57 5.17 -2.58
N TYR A 89 16.53 6.44 -2.97
CA TYR A 89 16.77 6.83 -4.37
C TYR A 89 18.12 6.32 -4.90
N ILE A 90 19.15 6.32 -4.07
CA ILE A 90 20.49 5.85 -4.46
C ILE A 90 20.47 4.35 -4.73
N GLU A 91 19.83 3.56 -3.86
CA GLU A 91 19.69 2.11 -4.03
C GLU A 91 18.81 1.76 -5.22
N ASP A 92 17.66 2.45 -5.37
CA ASP A 92 16.73 2.28 -6.49
C ASP A 92 17.42 2.54 -7.85
N SER A 93 18.19 3.61 -7.94
CA SER A 93 18.93 3.98 -9.16
C SER A 93 20.04 3.00 -9.57
N GLN A 94 20.50 2.16 -8.64
CA GLN A 94 21.56 1.17 -8.84
C GLN A 94 21.03 -0.27 -8.75
N ALA A 95 19.75 -0.46 -8.50
CA ALA A 95 19.15 -1.75 -8.32
C ALA A 95 19.26 -2.62 -9.59
N GLU A 96 19.61 -3.88 -9.43
CA GLU A 96 19.55 -4.88 -10.49
C GLU A 96 18.09 -5.28 -10.79
N VAL A 97 17.27 -5.24 -9.76
CA VAL A 97 15.81 -5.47 -9.78
C VAL A 97 15.16 -4.44 -8.88
N ASP A 98 14.16 -3.74 -9.40
CA ASP A 98 13.24 -2.88 -8.64
C ASP A 98 11.84 -3.49 -8.66
N MET A 99 11.18 -3.54 -7.50
CA MET A 99 9.85 -4.08 -7.37
C MET A 99 9.03 -3.30 -6.34
N ASN A 100 7.83 -2.90 -6.75
CA ASN A 100 6.81 -2.33 -5.86
C ASN A 100 5.77 -3.40 -5.53
N VAL A 101 5.47 -3.59 -4.26
CA VAL A 101 4.52 -4.59 -3.76
C VAL A 101 3.44 -3.90 -2.95
N VAL A 102 2.20 -4.25 -3.23
CA VAL A 102 1.00 -3.78 -2.51
C VAL A 102 0.29 -4.98 -1.91
N MET A 103 0.04 -4.95 -0.61
CA MET A 103 -0.70 -6.00 0.10
C MET A 103 -1.80 -5.41 0.98
N ASP A 104 -2.81 -6.23 1.24
CA ASP A 104 -3.83 -5.96 2.28
C ASP A 104 -3.37 -6.40 3.68
N GLY A 105 -4.21 -6.12 4.69
CA GLY A 105 -3.94 -6.45 6.08
C GLY A 105 -3.91 -7.94 6.39
N ALA A 106 -4.51 -8.77 5.54
CA ALA A 106 -4.45 -10.23 5.64
C ALA A 106 -3.18 -10.81 4.98
N GLY A 107 -2.38 -9.98 4.29
CA GLY A 107 -1.19 -10.40 3.54
C GLY A 107 -1.50 -10.83 2.11
N GLY A 108 -2.71 -10.57 1.63
CA GLY A 108 -3.10 -10.79 0.24
C GLY A 108 -2.40 -9.83 -0.71
N LEU A 109 -1.88 -10.34 -1.83
CA LEU A 109 -1.24 -9.55 -2.86
C LEU A 109 -2.29 -8.81 -3.70
N ILE A 110 -2.20 -7.48 -3.75
CA ILE A 110 -3.08 -6.62 -4.54
C ILE A 110 -2.41 -6.27 -5.86
N GLU A 111 -1.14 -5.91 -5.81
CA GLU A 111 -0.36 -5.59 -7.01
C GLU A 111 1.12 -5.89 -6.78
N ILE A 112 1.76 -6.39 -7.82
CA ILE A 112 3.21 -6.58 -7.90
C ILE A 112 3.64 -5.94 -9.22
N GLN A 113 4.58 -5.01 -9.13
CA GLN A 113 5.19 -4.38 -10.29
C GLN A 113 6.71 -4.49 -10.12
N GLY A 114 7.33 -5.30 -10.94
CA GLY A 114 8.78 -5.56 -10.85
C GLY A 114 9.46 -5.49 -12.20
N THR A 115 10.63 -4.90 -12.23
CA THR A 115 11.46 -4.73 -13.42
C THR A 115 12.87 -5.24 -13.15
N ALA A 116 13.42 -5.99 -14.10
CA ALA A 116 14.83 -6.34 -14.13
C ALA A 116 15.57 -5.27 -14.94
N GLU A 117 16.37 -4.45 -14.29
CA GLU A 117 17.07 -3.34 -14.92
C GLU A 117 18.33 -3.80 -15.71
N THR A 118 19.01 -4.80 -15.22
CA THR A 118 20.28 -5.27 -15.83
C THR A 118 20.25 -6.71 -16.30
N LYS A 119 19.67 -7.61 -15.50
CA LYS A 119 19.55 -9.04 -15.83
C LYS A 119 18.30 -9.63 -15.20
N SER A 120 17.71 -10.64 -15.82
CA SER A 120 16.53 -11.34 -15.31
C SER A 120 16.76 -11.90 -13.90
N PHE A 121 15.75 -11.86 -13.07
CA PHE A 121 15.73 -12.47 -11.74
C PHE A 121 14.96 -13.79 -11.74
N THR A 122 15.32 -14.66 -10.82
CA THR A 122 14.74 -16.00 -10.68
C THR A 122 13.43 -15.95 -9.87
N ARG A 123 12.65 -17.06 -9.94
CA ARG A 123 11.48 -17.24 -9.07
C ARG A 123 11.85 -17.20 -7.59
N GLN A 124 12.97 -17.81 -7.20
CA GLN A 124 13.43 -17.79 -5.81
C GLN A 124 13.71 -16.34 -5.35
N GLN A 125 14.39 -15.55 -6.17
CA GLN A 125 14.61 -14.13 -5.86
C GLN A 125 13.29 -13.34 -5.74
N MET A 126 12.30 -13.64 -6.58
CA MET A 126 10.97 -13.05 -6.45
C MET A 126 10.31 -13.43 -5.12
N ASP A 127 10.35 -14.70 -4.73
CA ASP A 127 9.78 -15.16 -3.47
C ASP A 127 10.48 -14.50 -2.27
N ASP A 128 11.80 -14.37 -2.31
CA ASP A 128 12.59 -13.70 -1.29
C ASP A 128 12.21 -12.22 -1.17
N LEU A 129 12.05 -11.51 -2.28
CA LEU A 129 11.62 -10.11 -2.32
C LEU A 129 10.19 -9.95 -1.80
N LEU A 130 9.26 -10.83 -2.16
CA LEU A 130 7.88 -10.81 -1.65
C LEU A 130 7.82 -11.06 -0.14
N ASN A 131 8.62 -11.99 0.38
CA ASN A 131 8.74 -12.23 1.81
C ASN A 131 9.28 -10.99 2.55
N LEU A 132 10.27 -10.33 1.98
CA LEU A 132 10.84 -9.11 2.52
C LEU A 132 9.84 -7.95 2.49
N ALA A 133 9.12 -7.78 1.39
CA ALA A 133 8.02 -6.80 1.27
C ALA A 133 6.94 -7.03 2.32
N ALA A 134 6.54 -8.28 2.55
CA ALA A 134 5.54 -8.63 3.56
C ALA A 134 5.96 -8.22 4.99
N LEU A 135 7.26 -8.26 5.31
CA LEU A 135 7.78 -7.77 6.59
C LEU A 135 7.61 -6.25 6.72
N GLY A 136 7.97 -5.49 5.67
CA GLY A 136 7.81 -4.03 5.66
C GLY A 136 6.35 -3.61 5.71
N ILE A 137 5.50 -4.22 4.87
CA ILE A 137 4.08 -3.90 4.78
C ILE A 137 3.35 -4.18 6.11
N ARG A 138 3.65 -5.29 6.79
CA ARG A 138 3.08 -5.53 8.13
C ARG A 138 3.37 -4.41 9.12
N LYS A 139 4.59 -3.89 9.14
CA LYS A 139 4.95 -2.76 10.01
C LYS A 139 4.16 -1.49 9.64
N LEU A 140 4.01 -1.21 8.35
CA LEU A 140 3.22 -0.07 7.88
C LEU A 140 1.75 -0.21 8.26
N ILE A 141 1.18 -1.41 8.16
CA ILE A 141 -0.21 -1.68 8.55
C ILE A 141 -0.41 -1.52 10.06
N GLU A 142 0.54 -1.94 10.90
CA GLU A 142 0.46 -1.70 12.35
C GLU A 142 0.41 -0.19 12.65
N ILE A 143 1.23 0.61 11.98
CA ILE A 143 1.19 2.08 12.10
C ILE A 143 -0.17 2.64 11.64
N GLN A 144 -0.72 2.13 10.54
CA GLN A 144 -2.06 2.53 10.07
C GLN A 144 -3.14 2.23 11.10
N LYS A 145 -3.09 1.06 11.73
CA LYS A 145 -4.01 0.65 12.82
C LYS A 145 -3.92 1.60 14.01
N GLU A 146 -2.70 1.93 14.45
CA GLU A 146 -2.48 2.87 15.55
C GLU A 146 -3.05 4.26 15.25
N ILE A 147 -2.79 4.79 14.06
CA ILE A 147 -3.26 6.12 13.65
C ILE A 147 -4.78 6.16 13.51
N LEU A 148 -5.36 5.17 12.85
CA LEU A 148 -6.78 5.16 12.56
C LEU A 148 -7.63 4.76 13.76
N GLY A 149 -7.16 3.84 14.60
CA GLY A 149 -7.92 3.31 15.71
C GLY A 149 -9.28 2.75 15.30
N ILE A 150 -9.36 2.16 14.10
CA ILE A 150 -10.58 1.58 13.53
C ILE A 150 -10.49 0.07 13.68
N GLU A 151 -11.50 -0.53 14.30
CA GLU A 151 -11.71 -1.97 14.23
C GLU A 151 -12.33 -2.31 12.88
N ILE A 152 -11.52 -2.87 12.00
CA ILE A 152 -12.00 -3.43 10.74
C ILE A 152 -12.58 -4.81 11.06
N ARG A 153 -13.90 -4.95 10.88
CA ARG A 153 -14.55 -6.25 11.02
C ARG A 153 -14.11 -7.12 9.85
N SER A 154 -13.24 -8.10 10.13
CA SER A 154 -13.01 -9.20 9.20
C SER A 154 -14.37 -9.79 8.78
N LYS A 155 -14.58 -10.01 7.48
CA LYS A 155 -15.74 -10.79 7.04
C LYS A 155 -15.74 -12.11 7.81
N PRO A 156 -16.89 -12.57 8.34
CA PRO A 156 -16.99 -13.94 8.78
C PRO A 156 -16.62 -14.84 7.59
N GLU A 157 -15.72 -15.78 7.81
CA GLU A 157 -15.39 -16.82 6.85
C GLU A 157 -16.72 -17.48 6.42
N ALA A 158 -16.94 -17.51 5.10
CA ALA A 158 -18.13 -18.12 4.50
C ALA A 158 -17.98 -19.65 4.43
#